data_0c2f0c1ee522afcd3ee8bb1f311cb8fb
#
_entry.id   0c2f0c1ee522afcd3ee8bb1f311cb8fb
#
_cell.length_a   1.000
_cell.length_b   1.000
_cell.length_c   1.000
_cell.angle_alpha   90.00
_cell.angle_beta   90.00
_cell.angle_gamma   90.00
#
_symmetry.space_group_name_H-M   'P 1'
#
loop_
_entity.id
_entity.type
_entity.pdbx_description
1 polymer ?
#
loop_
_entity_poly.entity_id
_entity_poly.type
_entity_poly.pdbx_seq_one_letter_code
_entity_poly.pdbx_strand_id
1 'polypeptide(L)'
;MGVAQYAEGGLFQPVRIADLLKTSADDLAWAAGLGRDAVRRRDRVKSDKTQRRLREMVEVLAKAAPRFGSELMAYAWYRAEPLPGYAGQTAMQLVKDGRARDVLDYLDAVDAGIHA
;
A
#
# COMPACT_ATOMS: atom_id res chain seq x y z
N MET A 1 -8.97 12.26 -3.75
CA MET A 1 -8.36 11.42 -2.73
C MET A 1 -6.92 11.19 -3.09
N GLY A 2 -6.04 11.34 -2.16
CA GLY A 2 -4.64 11.20 -2.43
C GLY A 2 -3.88 10.68 -1.24
N VAL A 3 -2.58 10.62 -1.42
CA VAL A 3 -1.65 10.10 -0.42
C VAL A 3 -1.76 10.89 0.90
N ALA A 4 -2.05 12.18 0.83
CA ALA A 4 -2.07 13.06 2.00
C ALA A 4 -3.08 12.65 3.07
N GLN A 5 -4.17 11.98 2.71
CA GLN A 5 -5.17 11.56 3.69
C GLN A 5 -4.65 10.50 4.66
N TYR A 6 -3.57 9.82 4.29
CA TYR A 6 -2.97 8.78 5.12
C TYR A 6 -1.85 9.32 6.02
N ALA A 7 -1.50 10.59 5.89
CA ALA A 7 -0.41 11.20 6.64
C ALA A 7 -0.94 12.21 7.65
N GLU A 8 -0.19 12.42 8.71
CA GLU A 8 -0.48 13.44 9.71
C GLU A 8 0.84 14.03 10.17
N GLY A 9 0.93 15.37 10.15
CA GLY A 9 2.16 16.04 10.56
C GLY A 9 3.35 15.72 9.68
N GLY A 10 3.13 15.40 8.40
CA GLY A 10 4.18 15.05 7.47
C GLY A 10 4.65 13.60 7.54
N LEU A 11 4.05 12.79 8.41
CA LEU A 11 4.40 11.38 8.56
C LEU A 11 3.20 10.50 8.28
N PHE A 12 3.45 9.35 7.69
CA PHE A 12 2.43 8.32 7.57
C PHE A 12 2.24 7.66 8.92
N GLN A 13 1.00 7.65 9.40
CA GLN A 13 0.66 7.10 10.72
C GLN A 13 -0.05 5.76 10.53
N PRO A 14 0.55 4.66 11.02
CA PRO A 14 -0.05 3.33 10.85
C PRO A 14 -1.48 3.22 11.37
N VAL A 15 -1.77 3.82 12.53
CA VAL A 15 -3.11 3.77 13.11
C VAL A 15 -4.12 4.45 12.18
N ARG A 16 -3.76 5.60 11.63
CA ARG A 16 -4.65 6.33 10.72
C ARG A 16 -4.91 5.53 9.43
N ILE A 17 -3.85 4.94 8.88
CA ILE A 17 -4.00 4.11 7.68
C ILE A 17 -4.88 2.89 7.99
N ALA A 18 -4.63 2.23 9.11
CA ALA A 18 -5.40 1.07 9.52
C ALA A 18 -6.89 1.43 9.68
N ASP A 19 -7.18 2.57 10.29
CA ASP A 19 -8.57 3.02 10.46
C ASP A 19 -9.25 3.26 9.11
N LEU A 20 -8.55 3.91 8.19
CA LEU A 20 -9.11 4.18 6.86
C LEU A 20 -9.36 2.91 6.06
N LEU A 21 -8.52 1.89 6.26
CA LEU A 21 -8.65 0.62 5.56
C LEU A 21 -9.44 -0.42 6.35
N LYS A 22 -9.94 -0.06 7.52
CA LYS A 22 -10.73 -0.92 8.42
C LYS A 22 -10.00 -2.21 8.74
N THR A 23 -8.73 -2.07 9.10
CA THR A 23 -7.87 -3.19 9.48
C THR A 23 -7.12 -2.84 10.77
N SER A 24 -6.36 -3.79 11.31
CA SER A 24 -5.54 -3.56 12.50
C SER A 24 -4.16 -3.03 12.10
N ALA A 25 -3.47 -2.40 13.06
CA ALA A 25 -2.10 -1.95 12.83
C ALA A 25 -1.16 -3.13 12.54
N ASP A 26 -1.39 -4.28 13.18
CA ASP A 26 -0.59 -5.49 12.93
C ASP A 26 -0.79 -6.03 11.51
N ASP A 27 -2.03 -6.10 11.06
CA ASP A 27 -2.32 -6.55 9.69
C ASP A 27 -1.78 -5.56 8.67
N LEU A 28 -1.84 -4.27 8.99
CA LEU A 28 -1.26 -3.23 8.13
C LEU A 28 0.25 -3.42 8.00
N ALA A 29 0.94 -3.66 9.12
CA ALA A 29 2.38 -3.92 9.11
C ALA A 29 2.71 -5.10 8.20
N TRP A 30 1.98 -6.19 8.36
CA TRP A 30 2.13 -7.36 7.50
C TRP A 30 1.97 -6.98 6.02
N ALA A 31 0.91 -6.24 5.70
CA ALA A 31 0.61 -5.87 4.32
C ALA A 31 1.66 -4.94 3.70
N ALA A 32 2.39 -4.20 4.52
CA ALA A 32 3.44 -3.30 4.06
C ALA A 32 4.84 -3.93 4.12
N GLY A 33 4.94 -5.17 4.58
CA GLY A 33 6.24 -5.84 4.71
C GLY A 33 7.04 -5.36 5.91
N LEU A 34 6.35 -4.97 6.98
CA LEU A 34 6.97 -4.47 8.21
C LEU A 34 6.71 -5.41 9.38
N GLY A 35 7.62 -5.41 10.36
CA GLY A 35 7.38 -6.09 11.62
C GLY A 35 6.44 -5.29 12.51
N ARG A 36 5.87 -5.94 13.53
CA ARG A 36 4.93 -5.27 14.45
C ARG A 36 5.55 -4.06 15.16
N ASP A 37 6.81 -4.15 15.55
CA ASP A 37 7.48 -3.06 16.26
C ASP A 37 7.56 -1.79 15.41
N ALA A 38 7.64 -1.95 14.09
CA ALA A 38 7.72 -0.80 13.18
C ALA A 38 6.48 0.09 13.24
N VAL A 39 5.33 -0.46 13.65
CA VAL A 39 4.06 0.28 13.70
C VAL A 39 3.61 0.55 15.14
N ARG A 40 4.16 -0.16 16.13
CA ARG A 40 3.77 0.00 17.53
C ARG A 40 4.66 0.96 18.31
N ARG A 41 5.95 1.00 17.96
CA ARG A 41 6.92 1.83 18.68
C ARG A 41 7.05 3.17 17.99
N ARG A 42 6.83 4.24 18.74
CA ARG A 42 6.82 5.59 18.20
C ARG A 42 8.11 5.96 17.48
N ASP A 43 9.26 5.55 18.02
CA ASP A 43 10.55 5.80 17.40
C ASP A 43 10.72 5.00 16.09
N ARG A 44 10.15 3.80 16.02
CA ARG A 44 10.24 2.96 14.84
C ARG A 44 9.33 3.46 13.72
N VAL A 45 8.15 3.99 14.07
CA VAL A 45 7.24 4.57 13.08
C VAL A 45 7.94 5.67 12.27
N LYS A 46 8.79 6.45 12.89
CA LYS A 46 9.49 7.56 12.25
C LYS A 46 10.71 7.13 11.42
N SER A 47 11.11 5.86 11.49
CA SER A 47 12.29 5.41 10.76
C SER A 47 12.08 5.54 9.25
N ASP A 48 13.16 5.76 8.52
CA ASP A 48 13.10 5.90 7.06
C ASP A 48 12.52 4.64 6.41
N LYS A 49 12.88 3.47 6.91
CA LYS A 49 12.39 2.22 6.36
C LYS A 49 10.88 2.11 6.52
N THR A 50 10.36 2.38 7.72
CA THR A 50 8.92 2.30 8.00
C THR A 50 8.17 3.30 7.13
N GLN A 51 8.61 4.55 7.10
CA GLN A 51 7.96 5.58 6.30
C GLN A 51 7.99 5.25 4.81
N ARG A 52 9.09 4.69 4.32
CA ARG A 52 9.20 4.28 2.91
C ARG A 52 8.18 3.19 2.57
N ARG A 53 8.09 2.16 3.40
CA ARG A 53 7.15 1.05 3.15
C ARG A 53 5.70 1.51 3.22
N LEU A 54 5.36 2.34 4.19
CA LEU A 54 4.02 2.89 4.29
C LEU A 54 3.69 3.74 3.08
N ARG A 55 4.63 4.58 2.64
CA ARG A 55 4.45 5.41 1.46
C ARG A 55 4.21 4.55 0.21
N GLU A 56 5.02 3.53 0.01
CA GLU A 56 4.88 2.65 -1.15
C GLU A 56 3.51 2.00 -1.21
N MET A 57 3.05 1.46 -0.08
CA MET A 57 1.73 0.86 -0.02
C MET A 57 0.63 1.89 -0.29
N VAL A 58 0.71 3.05 0.34
CA VAL A 58 -0.29 4.10 0.20
C VAL A 58 -0.33 4.64 -1.23
N GLU A 59 0.83 4.82 -1.87
CA GLU A 59 0.87 5.27 -3.25
C GLU A 59 0.19 4.28 -4.19
N VAL A 60 0.42 2.99 -3.98
CA VAL A 60 -0.26 1.94 -4.76
C VAL A 60 -1.77 2.00 -4.54
N LEU A 61 -2.22 2.10 -3.29
CA LEU A 61 -3.65 2.17 -2.98
C LEU A 61 -4.30 3.42 -3.57
N ALA A 62 -3.65 4.57 -3.46
CA ALA A 62 -4.19 5.81 -4.00
C ALA A 62 -4.31 5.76 -5.53
N LYS A 63 -3.34 5.16 -6.19
CA LYS A 63 -3.38 5.02 -7.65
C LYS A 63 -4.45 4.01 -8.09
N ALA A 64 -4.67 2.95 -7.32
CA ALA A 64 -5.65 1.92 -7.64
C ALA A 64 -7.09 2.33 -7.27
N ALA A 65 -7.27 3.17 -6.27
CA ALA A 65 -8.59 3.48 -5.73
C ALA A 65 -9.63 3.94 -6.76
N PRO A 66 -9.29 4.81 -7.74
CA PRO A 66 -10.29 5.24 -8.73
C PRO A 66 -10.86 4.09 -9.55
N ARG A 67 -10.10 3.02 -9.73
CA ARG A 67 -10.55 1.86 -10.51
C ARG A 67 -11.56 1.01 -9.75
N PHE A 68 -11.48 1.00 -8.43
CA PHE A 68 -12.31 0.15 -7.58
C PHE A 68 -13.39 0.92 -6.82
N GLY A 69 -13.39 2.22 -6.93
CA GLY A 69 -14.40 3.07 -6.28
C GLY A 69 -14.06 3.51 -4.86
N SER A 70 -13.11 2.89 -4.21
CA SER A 70 -12.68 3.29 -2.86
C SER A 70 -11.33 2.68 -2.52
N GLU A 71 -10.68 3.25 -1.51
CA GLU A 71 -9.44 2.71 -0.97
C GLU A 71 -9.67 1.35 -0.31
N LEU A 72 -10.82 1.15 0.29
CA LEU A 72 -11.14 -0.13 0.93
C LEU A 72 -11.18 -1.25 -0.09
N MET A 73 -11.81 -1.02 -1.24
CA MET A 73 -11.85 -1.99 -2.33
C MET A 73 -10.49 -2.18 -2.97
N ALA A 74 -9.72 -1.10 -3.11
CA ALA A 74 -8.36 -1.18 -3.60
C ALA A 74 -7.49 -2.02 -2.67
N TYR A 75 -7.69 -1.91 -1.36
CA TYR A 75 -6.95 -2.71 -0.39
C TYR A 75 -7.29 -4.20 -0.51
N ALA A 76 -8.54 -4.54 -0.77
CA ALA A 76 -8.92 -5.93 -1.03
C ALA A 76 -8.20 -6.48 -2.26
N TRP A 77 -8.16 -5.71 -3.34
CA TRP A 77 -7.41 -6.05 -4.55
C TRP A 77 -5.92 -6.22 -4.24
N TYR A 78 -5.36 -5.26 -3.51
CA TYR A 78 -3.94 -5.22 -3.15
C TYR A 78 -3.49 -6.52 -2.47
N ARG A 79 -4.33 -7.05 -1.57
CA ARG A 79 -4.00 -8.24 -0.79
C ARG A 79 -4.24 -9.55 -1.51
N ALA A 80 -5.22 -9.59 -2.41
CA ALA A 80 -5.77 -10.87 -2.84
C ALA A 80 -5.62 -11.18 -4.33
N GLU A 81 -5.51 -10.18 -5.20
CA GLU A 81 -5.60 -10.45 -6.63
C GLU A 81 -4.22 -10.55 -7.28
N PRO A 82 -3.88 -11.72 -7.87
CA PRO A 82 -2.63 -11.86 -8.61
C PRO A 82 -2.58 -10.92 -9.80
N LEU A 83 -1.42 -10.30 -10.04
CA LEU A 83 -1.25 -9.41 -11.17
C LEU A 83 -0.81 -10.19 -12.41
N PRO A 84 -1.45 -9.96 -13.57
CA PRO A 84 -1.03 -10.59 -14.82
C PRO A 84 0.43 -10.27 -15.13
N GLY A 85 1.20 -11.29 -15.48
CA GLY A 85 2.61 -11.11 -15.85
C GLY A 85 3.58 -11.12 -14.69
N TYR A 86 3.12 -11.38 -13.46
CA TYR A 86 3.97 -11.35 -12.27
C TYR A 86 3.98 -12.69 -11.53
N ALA A 87 3.89 -13.78 -12.27
CA ALA A 87 4.03 -15.14 -11.73
C ALA A 87 3.07 -15.45 -10.58
N GLY A 88 1.87 -14.90 -10.62
CA GLY A 88 0.84 -15.13 -9.60
C GLY A 88 0.99 -14.27 -8.36
N GLN A 89 1.93 -13.33 -8.34
CA GLN A 89 2.11 -12.47 -7.18
C GLN A 89 1.07 -11.35 -7.14
N THR A 90 0.65 -11.01 -5.92
CA THR A 90 -0.24 -9.88 -5.67
C THR A 90 0.57 -8.58 -5.56
N ALA A 91 -0.14 -7.44 -5.61
CA ALA A 91 0.50 -6.15 -5.36
C ALA A 91 1.18 -6.15 -3.99
N MET A 92 0.51 -6.70 -2.97
CA MET A 92 1.08 -6.80 -1.63
C MET A 92 2.42 -7.53 -1.62
N GLN A 93 2.48 -8.69 -2.28
CA GLN A 93 3.72 -9.48 -2.33
C GLN A 93 4.84 -8.70 -3.01
N LEU A 94 4.52 -8.00 -4.09
CA LEU A 94 5.50 -7.19 -4.81
C LEU A 94 6.01 -6.02 -3.95
N VAL A 95 5.12 -5.33 -3.25
CA VAL A 95 5.53 -4.25 -2.34
C VAL A 95 6.41 -4.78 -1.22
N LYS A 96 6.03 -5.92 -0.63
CA LYS A 96 6.84 -6.55 0.43
C LYS A 96 8.24 -6.90 -0.05
N ASP A 97 8.38 -7.24 -1.33
CA ASP A 97 9.67 -7.56 -1.94
C ASP A 97 10.44 -6.33 -2.44
N GLY A 98 9.96 -5.13 -2.13
CA GLY A 98 10.62 -3.91 -2.57
C GLY A 98 10.33 -3.53 -4.01
N ARG A 99 9.28 -4.08 -4.61
CA ARG A 99 8.94 -3.89 -6.03
C ARG A 99 7.68 -3.06 -6.22
N ALA A 100 7.48 -2.07 -5.36
CA ALA A 100 6.33 -1.17 -5.49
C ALA A 100 6.32 -0.45 -6.84
N ARG A 101 7.50 -0.12 -7.38
CA ARG A 101 7.60 0.53 -8.69
C ARG A 101 6.95 -0.30 -9.79
N ASP A 102 7.12 -1.62 -9.75
CA ASP A 102 6.50 -2.51 -10.74
C ASP A 102 4.98 -2.45 -10.66
N VAL A 103 4.43 -2.37 -9.46
CA VAL A 103 2.98 -2.26 -9.28
C VAL A 103 2.46 -0.93 -9.83
N LEU A 104 3.16 0.17 -9.54
CA LEU A 104 2.77 1.48 -10.05
C LEU A 104 2.84 1.53 -11.58
N ASP A 105 3.87 0.95 -12.16
CA ASP A 105 4.01 0.88 -13.63
C ASP A 105 2.90 0.04 -14.25
N TYR A 106 2.54 -1.08 -13.59
CA TYR A 106 1.42 -1.90 -14.04
C TYR A 106 0.12 -1.10 -14.06
N LEU A 107 -0.16 -0.37 -12.98
CA LEU A 107 -1.37 0.45 -12.90
C LEU A 107 -1.38 1.54 -13.96
N ASP A 108 -0.24 2.18 -14.20
CA ASP A 108 -0.13 3.20 -15.25
C ASP A 108 -0.43 2.60 -16.63
N ALA A 109 0.09 1.41 -16.90
CA ALA A 109 -0.15 0.74 -18.18
C ALA A 109 -1.61 0.38 -18.35
N VAL A 110 -2.24 -0.12 -17.30
CA VAL A 110 -3.68 -0.45 -17.35
C VAL A 110 -4.52 0.80 -17.57
N ASP A 111 -4.20 1.89 -16.84
CA ASP A 111 -4.93 3.15 -16.95
C ASP A 111 -4.78 3.77 -18.36
N ALA A 112 -3.66 3.51 -19.01
CA ALA A 112 -3.43 3.96 -20.40
C ALA A 112 -4.08 3.05 -21.44
N GLY A 113 -4.75 1.96 -21.03
CA GLY A 113 -5.42 1.04 -21.92
C GLY A 113 -4.51 0.06 -22.66
N ILE A 114 -3.28 -0.11 -22.17
CA ILE A 114 -2.29 -0.96 -22.86
C ILE A 114 -2.64 -2.44 -22.74
N HIS A 115 -3.45 -2.79 -21.75
CA HIS A 115 -3.87 -4.17 -21.50
C HIS A 115 -5.26 -4.48 -22.06
N ALA A 116 -5.71 -3.69 -22.98
CA ALA A 116 -7.00 -3.91 -23.61
C ALA A 116 -7.04 -5.25 -24.37
#